data_53834325cba5b0e74a7a468313c1a913
#
_entry.id   53834325cba5b0e74a7a468313c1a913
#
_cell.length_a   1.000
_cell.length_b   1.000
_cell.length_c   1.000
_cell.angle_alpha   90.00
_cell.angle_beta   90.00
_cell.angle_gamma   90.00
#
_symmetry.space_group_name_H-M   'P 1'
#
loop_
_entity.id
_entity.type
_entity.pdbx_description
1 polymer ?
#
loop_
_entity_poly.entity_id
_entity_poly.type
_entity_poly.pdbx_seq_one_letter_code
_entity_poly.pdbx_strand_id
1 'polypeptide(L)'
;MKKFSTLLIACFIASLTNAQDVIFKSNHQRQSEKSQLFARSSARVSVKKSFVDDVMSYREGEQVSVQVSPEILFKGKVSAITHDAPELTTVIMQSSEIPGLVLSISRIEIKGEGTTYRGIMTSKNHSDMLLMEKNNATGEFVWNKKTVAHVIPD
;
A
#
# COMPACT_ATOMS: atom_id res chain seq x y z
N MET A 1 -4.16 -43.64 -44.27
CA MET A 1 -4.19 -43.45 -42.81
C MET A 1 -3.46 -42.17 -42.33
N LYS A 2 -3.63 -41.02 -43.01
CA LYS A 2 -2.96 -39.75 -42.62
C LYS A 2 -3.93 -38.62 -42.23
N LYS A 3 -5.25 -38.85 -42.24
CA LYS A 3 -6.25 -37.79 -41.96
C LYS A 3 -6.83 -37.77 -40.54
N PHE A 4 -6.53 -38.81 -39.72
CA PHE A 4 -7.04 -38.92 -38.35
C PHE A 4 -6.15 -38.20 -37.29
N SER A 5 -4.89 -37.94 -37.61
CA SER A 5 -3.95 -37.35 -36.66
C SER A 5 -4.14 -35.83 -36.50
N THR A 6 -4.65 -35.15 -37.52
CA THR A 6 -4.81 -33.68 -37.51
C THR A 6 -6.04 -33.21 -36.71
N LEU A 7 -7.08 -34.05 -36.62
CA LEU A 7 -8.29 -33.72 -35.87
C LEU A 7 -8.08 -33.78 -34.35
N LEU A 8 -7.21 -34.67 -33.88
CA LEU A 8 -6.94 -34.87 -32.45
C LEU A 8 -6.13 -33.70 -31.86
N ILE A 9 -5.26 -33.07 -32.66
CA ILE A 9 -4.45 -31.92 -32.21
C ILE A 9 -5.29 -30.64 -32.11
N ALA A 10 -6.28 -30.47 -33.00
CA ALA A 10 -7.18 -29.30 -32.95
C ALA A 10 -8.07 -29.27 -31.73
N CYS A 11 -8.50 -30.46 -31.23
CA CYS A 11 -9.31 -30.53 -30.00
C CYS A 11 -8.51 -30.24 -28.72
N PHE A 12 -7.19 -30.46 -28.71
CA PHE A 12 -6.37 -30.23 -27.53
C PHE A 12 -6.02 -28.71 -27.33
N ILE A 13 -5.97 -27.94 -28.42
CA ILE A 13 -5.68 -26.49 -28.35
C ILE A 13 -6.92 -25.72 -27.89
N ALA A 14 -8.13 -26.17 -28.20
CA ALA A 14 -9.37 -25.50 -27.79
C ALA A 14 -9.67 -25.61 -26.27
N SER A 15 -9.12 -26.62 -25.60
CA SER A 15 -9.34 -26.81 -24.15
C SER A 15 -8.39 -25.98 -23.27
N LEU A 16 -7.28 -25.45 -23.81
CA LEU A 16 -6.34 -24.64 -23.05
C LEU A 16 -6.77 -23.17 -22.92
N THR A 17 -7.56 -22.64 -23.83
CA THR A 17 -8.02 -21.24 -23.80
C THR A 17 -9.06 -20.96 -22.71
N ASN A 18 -9.87 -21.96 -22.34
CA ASN A 18 -10.89 -21.78 -21.30
C ASN A 18 -10.32 -21.83 -19.87
N ALA A 19 -9.15 -22.45 -19.66
CA ALA A 19 -8.53 -22.54 -18.34
C ALA A 19 -7.89 -21.23 -17.89
N GLN A 20 -7.40 -20.41 -18.82
CA GLN A 20 -6.79 -19.09 -18.50
C GLN A 20 -7.84 -18.06 -18.10
N ASP A 21 -8.99 -18.02 -18.75
CA ASP A 21 -10.07 -17.09 -18.42
C ASP A 21 -10.67 -17.31 -17.02
N VAL A 22 -10.72 -18.57 -16.56
CA VAL A 22 -11.23 -18.91 -15.22
C VAL A 22 -10.26 -18.48 -14.13
N ILE A 23 -8.95 -18.58 -14.36
CA ILE A 23 -7.93 -18.18 -13.38
C ILE A 23 -7.89 -16.65 -13.25
N PHE A 24 -7.96 -15.90 -14.34
CA PHE A 24 -8.00 -14.45 -14.31
C PHE A 24 -9.27 -13.89 -13.64
N LYS A 25 -10.43 -14.44 -13.94
CA LYS A 25 -11.70 -14.01 -13.30
C LYS A 25 -11.73 -14.31 -11.80
N SER A 26 -11.17 -15.46 -11.36
CA SER A 26 -11.15 -15.81 -9.93
C SER A 26 -10.22 -14.92 -9.10
N ASN A 27 -9.11 -14.45 -9.67
CA ASN A 27 -8.20 -13.55 -8.96
C ASN A 27 -8.74 -12.11 -8.84
N HIS A 28 -9.43 -11.60 -9.85
CA HIS A 28 -10.09 -10.29 -9.77
C HIS A 28 -11.28 -10.29 -8.79
N GLN A 29 -12.09 -11.35 -8.74
CA GLN A 29 -13.18 -11.46 -7.79
C GLN A 29 -12.71 -11.56 -6.34
N ARG A 30 -11.61 -12.27 -6.05
CA ARG A 30 -11.08 -12.36 -4.69
C ARG A 30 -10.54 -11.04 -4.13
N GLN A 31 -10.07 -10.12 -4.98
CA GLN A 31 -9.61 -8.79 -4.54
C GLN A 31 -10.77 -7.83 -4.22
N SER A 32 -11.93 -7.99 -4.87
CA SER A 32 -13.10 -7.15 -4.62
C SER A 32 -13.86 -7.52 -3.32
N GLU A 33 -13.61 -8.70 -2.76
CA GLU A 33 -14.27 -9.17 -1.54
C GLU A 33 -13.60 -8.74 -0.23
N LYS A 34 -12.38 -8.17 -0.30
CA LYS A 34 -11.72 -7.67 0.91
C LYS A 34 -12.45 -6.43 1.43
N SER A 35 -12.75 -6.44 2.72
CA SER A 35 -13.35 -5.28 3.40
C SER A 35 -12.43 -4.06 3.33
N GLN A 36 -13.02 -2.87 3.39
CA GLN A 36 -12.28 -1.61 3.51
C GLN A 36 -11.99 -1.32 4.97
N LEU A 37 -10.72 -1.08 5.30
CA LEU A 37 -10.28 -0.68 6.64
C LEU A 37 -10.61 0.79 6.93
N PHE A 38 -10.46 1.63 5.91
CA PHE A 38 -10.62 3.08 6.01
C PHE A 38 -11.99 3.56 5.46
N ALA A 39 -13.01 2.69 5.47
CA ALA A 39 -14.33 3.01 4.88
C ALA A 39 -14.94 4.29 5.46
N ARG A 40 -14.77 4.53 6.78
CA ARG A 40 -15.29 5.69 7.50
C ARG A 40 -14.39 6.91 7.47
N SER A 41 -13.14 6.77 7.02
CA SER A 41 -12.20 7.89 6.96
C SER A 41 -12.50 8.79 5.77
N SER A 42 -12.29 10.08 5.96
CA SER A 42 -12.37 11.07 4.90
C SER A 42 -11.44 10.69 3.74
N ALA A 43 -11.86 10.98 2.49
CA ALA A 43 -11.08 10.64 1.30
C ALA A 43 -9.71 11.34 1.29
N ARG A 44 -9.62 12.50 1.98
CA ARG A 44 -8.41 13.31 2.08
C ARG A 44 -8.32 13.94 3.46
N VAL A 45 -7.15 13.82 4.12
CA VAL A 45 -6.90 14.35 5.47
C VAL A 45 -5.53 15.01 5.53
N SER A 46 -5.46 16.26 6.03
CA SER A 46 -4.19 16.98 6.22
C SER A 46 -3.32 16.31 7.29
N VAL A 47 -2.02 16.28 7.04
CA VAL A 47 -1.00 15.73 7.94
C VAL A 47 -0.34 16.89 8.70
N LYS A 48 -0.33 16.81 10.01
CA LYS A 48 0.44 17.76 10.83
C LYS A 48 1.93 17.48 10.67
N LYS A 49 2.74 18.55 10.56
CA LYS A 49 4.19 18.40 10.48
C LYS A 49 4.77 17.65 11.68
N SER A 50 4.25 17.91 12.88
CA SER A 50 4.66 17.20 14.11
C SER A 50 4.53 15.68 13.99
N PHE A 51 3.51 15.18 13.30
CA PHE A 51 3.36 13.73 13.07
C PHE A 51 4.58 13.12 12.38
N VAL A 52 5.08 13.79 11.34
CA VAL A 52 6.23 13.27 10.58
C VAL A 52 7.51 13.37 11.40
N ASP A 53 7.71 14.51 12.09
CA ASP A 53 8.86 14.71 12.95
C ASP A 53 8.90 13.68 14.09
N ASP A 54 7.75 13.39 14.71
CA ASP A 54 7.61 12.37 15.76
C ASP A 54 7.98 10.98 15.21
N VAL A 55 7.41 10.57 14.05
CA VAL A 55 7.70 9.27 13.44
C VAL A 55 9.19 9.10 13.12
N MET A 56 9.85 10.15 12.61
CA MET A 56 11.28 10.11 12.29
C MET A 56 12.19 10.06 13.53
N SER A 57 11.67 10.34 14.72
CA SER A 57 12.40 10.27 16.00
C SER A 57 12.37 8.89 16.67
N TYR A 58 11.49 7.99 16.24
CA TYR A 58 11.32 6.67 16.84
C TYR A 58 12.54 5.77 16.62
N ARG A 59 12.67 4.75 17.47
CA ARG A 59 13.72 3.73 17.43
C ARG A 59 13.15 2.38 17.07
N GLU A 60 13.94 1.56 16.44
CA GLU A 60 13.56 0.16 16.16
C GLU A 60 13.22 -0.57 17.47
N GLY A 61 12.12 -1.32 17.44
CA GLY A 61 11.59 -2.02 18.60
C GLY A 61 10.68 -1.20 19.51
N GLU A 62 10.58 0.11 19.33
CA GLU A 62 9.76 1.01 20.15
C GLU A 62 8.27 0.77 19.96
N GLN A 63 7.51 0.78 21.07
CA GLN A 63 6.05 0.77 21.04
C GLN A 63 5.54 2.19 20.79
N VAL A 64 4.66 2.34 19.83
CA VAL A 64 4.19 3.65 19.38
C VAL A 64 2.67 3.75 19.40
N SER A 65 2.19 4.97 19.65
CA SER A 65 0.78 5.35 19.52
C SER A 65 0.72 6.68 18.77
N VAL A 66 0.32 6.64 17.51
CA VAL A 66 0.45 7.77 16.57
C VAL A 66 -0.90 8.17 16.01
N GLN A 67 -1.27 9.43 16.16
CA GLN A 67 -2.49 9.96 15.57
C GLN A 67 -2.24 10.29 14.09
N VAL A 68 -2.66 9.38 13.21
CA VAL A 68 -2.50 9.51 11.74
C VAL A 68 -3.48 10.53 11.16
N SER A 69 -4.72 10.55 11.70
CA SER A 69 -5.77 11.52 11.39
C SER A 69 -6.69 11.69 12.60
N PRO A 70 -7.61 12.66 12.61
CA PRO A 70 -8.57 12.79 13.71
C PRO A 70 -9.37 11.51 14.00
N GLU A 71 -9.56 10.66 12.99
CA GLU A 71 -10.35 9.43 13.04
C GLU A 71 -9.50 8.16 13.18
N ILE A 72 -8.16 8.26 13.01
CA ILE A 72 -7.27 7.09 12.91
C ILE A 72 -6.13 7.24 13.92
N LEU A 73 -6.19 6.44 14.97
CA LEU A 73 -5.09 6.22 15.91
C LEU A 73 -4.39 4.91 15.53
N PHE A 74 -3.12 4.99 15.15
CA PHE A 74 -2.29 3.81 14.91
C PHE A 74 -1.56 3.45 16.20
N LYS A 75 -1.69 2.20 16.64
CA LYS A 75 -0.91 1.62 17.73
C LYS A 75 -0.13 0.43 17.23
N GLY A 76 1.14 0.37 17.57
CA GLY A 76 2.00 -0.67 17.06
C GLY A 76 3.42 -0.60 17.57
N LYS A 77 4.32 -1.24 16.84
CA LYS A 77 5.74 -1.30 17.12
C LYS A 77 6.54 -0.92 15.88
N VAL A 78 7.61 -0.17 16.04
CA VAL A 78 8.60 0.04 14.98
C VAL A 78 9.27 -1.30 14.68
N SER A 79 9.03 -1.82 13.48
CA SER A 79 9.57 -3.13 13.05
C SER A 79 10.91 -3.02 12.35
N ALA A 80 11.17 -1.89 11.68
CA ALA A 80 12.44 -1.62 11.03
C ALA A 80 12.62 -0.12 10.78
N ILE A 81 13.89 0.31 10.73
CA ILE A 81 14.31 1.60 10.19
C ILE A 81 15.36 1.29 9.12
N THR A 82 15.09 1.70 7.87
CA THR A 82 16.01 1.45 6.77
C THR A 82 16.64 2.74 6.26
N HIS A 83 17.87 2.61 5.77
CA HIS A 83 18.66 3.66 5.15
C HIS A 83 19.13 3.14 3.78
N ASP A 84 18.18 2.95 2.85
CA ASP A 84 18.44 2.31 1.55
C ASP A 84 19.32 3.19 0.65
N ALA A 85 19.39 4.49 0.92
CA ALA A 85 20.32 5.44 0.34
C ALA A 85 20.66 6.54 1.38
N PRO A 86 21.76 7.27 1.23
CA PRO A 86 22.11 8.37 2.15
C PRO A 86 20.98 9.40 2.30
N GLU A 87 20.20 9.59 1.23
CA GLU A 87 19.10 10.55 1.17
C GLU A 87 17.75 9.98 1.57
N LEU A 88 17.66 8.65 1.83
CA LEU A 88 16.39 7.96 2.09
C LEU A 88 16.42 7.24 3.44
N THR A 89 15.57 7.70 4.34
CA THR A 89 15.30 7.02 5.62
C THR A 89 13.83 6.62 5.66
N THR A 90 13.56 5.34 5.95
CA THR A 90 12.19 4.83 6.07
C THR A 90 11.98 4.19 7.43
N VAL A 91 10.93 4.62 8.14
CA VAL A 91 10.45 4.03 9.39
C VAL A 91 9.24 3.16 9.07
N ILE A 92 9.31 1.87 9.44
CA ILE A 92 8.26 0.88 9.21
C ILE A 92 7.69 0.44 10.56
N MET A 93 6.38 0.56 10.71
CA MET A 93 5.66 0.22 11.93
C MET A 93 4.60 -0.83 11.64
N GLN A 94 4.49 -1.85 12.49
CA GLN A 94 3.45 -2.88 12.42
C GLN A 94 2.43 -2.66 13.52
N SER A 95 1.15 -2.73 13.16
CA SER A 95 0.06 -2.59 14.14
C SER A 95 0.03 -3.76 15.11
N SER A 96 -0.18 -3.44 16.39
CA SER A 96 -0.47 -4.41 17.45
C SER A 96 -1.97 -4.75 17.56
N GLU A 97 -2.85 -3.92 17.00
CA GLU A 97 -4.31 -4.07 17.11
C GLU A 97 -4.93 -4.67 15.85
N ILE A 98 -4.39 -4.35 14.66
CA ILE A 98 -4.93 -4.77 13.37
C ILE A 98 -3.93 -5.68 12.66
N PRO A 99 -4.21 -6.99 12.57
CA PRO A 99 -3.29 -7.94 11.95
C PRO A 99 -2.98 -7.58 10.49
N GLY A 100 -1.67 -7.48 10.19
CA GLY A 100 -1.18 -7.19 8.86
C GLY A 100 -1.30 -5.73 8.41
N LEU A 101 -1.70 -4.81 9.30
CA LEU A 101 -1.64 -3.37 9.04
C LEU A 101 -0.21 -2.87 9.27
N VAL A 102 0.31 -2.18 8.27
CA VAL A 102 1.64 -1.57 8.26
C VAL A 102 1.50 -0.08 7.98
N LEU A 103 2.21 0.74 8.72
CA LEU A 103 2.42 2.16 8.46
C LEU A 103 3.91 2.37 8.17
N SER A 104 4.21 2.91 7.00
CA SER A 104 5.57 3.24 6.57
C SER A 104 5.65 4.72 6.22
N ILE A 105 6.67 5.41 6.75
CA ILE A 105 6.96 6.81 6.47
C ILE A 105 8.40 6.93 5.99
N SER A 106 8.60 7.54 4.84
CA SER A 106 9.91 7.80 4.25
C SER A 106 10.22 9.28 4.24
N ARG A 107 11.40 9.64 4.72
CA ARG A 107 12.03 10.94 4.55
C ARG A 107 12.98 10.86 3.36
N ILE A 108 12.85 11.79 2.41
CA ILE A 108 13.63 11.85 1.19
C ILE A 108 14.28 13.23 1.12
N GLU A 109 15.59 13.28 1.04
CA GLU A 109 16.35 14.52 0.86
C GLU A 109 16.65 14.72 -0.63
N ILE A 110 16.10 15.78 -1.22
CA ILE A 110 16.27 16.09 -2.64
C ILE A 110 17.27 17.23 -2.76
N LYS A 111 18.38 16.97 -3.45
CA LYS A 111 19.43 17.96 -3.65
C LYS A 111 18.89 19.21 -4.32
N GLY A 112 19.00 20.34 -3.63
CA GLY A 112 18.52 21.65 -4.11
C GLY A 112 17.04 21.95 -3.85
N GLU A 113 16.24 20.97 -3.43
CA GLU A 113 14.81 21.14 -3.14
C GLU A 113 14.46 20.95 -1.66
N GLY A 114 15.40 20.37 -0.88
CA GLY A 114 15.22 20.13 0.55
C GLY A 114 14.56 18.79 0.85
N THR A 115 13.94 18.68 2.03
CA THR A 115 13.36 17.43 2.54
C THR A 115 11.90 17.31 2.12
N THR A 116 11.54 16.13 1.64
CA THR A 116 10.14 15.72 1.41
C THR A 116 9.82 14.41 2.12
N TYR A 117 8.53 14.09 2.24
CA TYR A 117 8.07 12.89 2.92
C TYR A 117 7.05 12.16 2.07
N ARG A 118 7.06 10.83 2.18
CA ARG A 118 6.03 9.94 1.65
C ARG A 118 5.58 8.98 2.72
N GLY A 119 4.34 8.56 2.66
CA GLY A 119 3.81 7.59 3.62
C GLY A 119 2.82 6.65 2.97
N ILE A 120 2.77 5.44 3.48
CA ILE A 120 1.77 4.45 3.12
C ILE A 120 1.26 3.76 4.37
N MET A 121 -0.06 3.65 4.50
CA MET A 121 -0.70 2.79 5.48
C MET A 121 -1.57 1.78 4.75
N THR A 122 -1.23 0.52 4.85
CA THR A 122 -1.86 -0.56 4.09
C THR A 122 -1.97 -1.83 4.91
N SER A 123 -2.94 -2.69 4.56
CA SER A 123 -3.10 -4.01 5.17
C SER A 123 -3.29 -5.06 4.09
N LYS A 124 -2.57 -6.19 4.20
CA LYS A 124 -2.76 -7.34 3.30
C LYS A 124 -4.17 -7.93 3.33
N ASN A 125 -4.94 -7.65 4.37
CA ASN A 125 -6.28 -8.19 4.59
C ASN A 125 -7.40 -7.27 4.09
N HIS A 126 -7.07 -6.05 3.62
CA HIS A 126 -8.03 -5.04 3.21
C HIS A 126 -7.76 -4.55 1.78
N SER A 127 -8.78 -3.97 1.15
CA SER A 127 -8.72 -3.53 -0.25
C SER A 127 -8.38 -2.06 -0.42
N ASP A 128 -8.23 -1.31 0.67
CA ASP A 128 -7.92 0.12 0.65
C ASP A 128 -6.62 0.43 1.40
N MET A 129 -6.06 1.59 1.10
CA MET A 129 -4.85 2.12 1.71
C MET A 129 -4.93 3.62 1.85
N LEU A 130 -4.07 4.18 2.68
CA LEU A 130 -3.79 5.61 2.73
C LEU A 130 -2.40 5.88 2.16
N LEU A 131 -2.31 6.84 1.24
CA LEU A 131 -1.05 7.35 0.69
C LEU A 131 -0.85 8.79 1.15
N MET A 132 0.30 9.07 1.76
CA MET A 132 0.69 10.43 2.12
C MET A 132 1.51 11.04 0.98
N GLU A 133 1.03 12.17 0.50
CA GLU A 133 1.62 12.90 -0.61
C GLU A 133 1.66 14.40 -0.31
N LYS A 134 2.63 15.12 -0.89
CA LYS A 134 2.69 16.57 -0.83
C LYS A 134 1.62 17.16 -1.75
N ASN A 135 0.80 18.03 -1.23
CA ASN A 135 -0.11 18.84 -2.04
C ASN A 135 0.69 19.95 -2.73
N ASN A 136 0.83 19.88 -4.04
CA ASN A 136 1.62 20.83 -4.82
C ASN A 136 1.10 22.27 -4.76
N ALA A 137 -0.20 22.47 -4.50
CA ALA A 137 -0.79 23.81 -4.43
C ALA A 137 -0.54 24.49 -3.07
N THR A 138 -0.55 23.73 -1.97
CA THR A 138 -0.40 24.28 -0.61
C THR A 138 0.95 23.97 0.03
N GLY A 139 1.70 23.01 -0.53
CA GLY A 139 2.93 22.50 0.07
C GLY A 139 2.73 21.59 1.29
N GLU A 140 1.50 21.40 1.73
CA GLU A 140 1.15 20.56 2.88
C GLU A 140 1.12 19.09 2.51
N PHE A 141 1.38 18.22 3.48
CA PHE A 141 1.19 16.77 3.31
C PHE A 141 -0.26 16.37 3.61
N VAL A 142 -0.78 15.44 2.81
CA VAL A 142 -2.15 14.94 2.95
C VAL A 142 -2.17 13.42 2.81
N TRP A 143 -2.99 12.75 3.61
CA TRP A 143 -3.37 11.37 3.38
C TRP A 143 -4.49 11.32 2.35
N ASN A 144 -4.29 10.54 1.29
CA ASN A 144 -5.30 10.24 0.27
C ASN A 144 -5.70 8.78 0.39
N LYS A 145 -7.00 8.51 0.49
CA LYS A 145 -7.51 7.15 0.45
C LYS A 145 -7.50 6.64 -0.99
N LYS A 146 -6.95 5.44 -1.18
CA LYS A 146 -6.89 4.73 -2.47
C LYS A 146 -7.38 3.30 -2.31
N THR A 147 -7.91 2.73 -3.39
CA THR A 147 -8.18 1.29 -3.47
C THR A 147 -6.96 0.59 -4.07
N VAL A 148 -6.59 -0.56 -3.54
CA VAL A 148 -5.38 -1.31 -3.96
C VAL A 148 -5.38 -1.62 -5.47
N ALA A 149 -6.56 -1.85 -6.05
CA ALA A 149 -6.70 -2.11 -7.49
C ALA A 149 -6.22 -0.95 -8.40
N HIS A 150 -6.10 0.27 -7.87
CA HIS A 150 -5.64 1.44 -8.64
C HIS A 150 -4.14 1.73 -8.50
N VAL A 151 -3.40 0.90 -7.78
CA VAL A 151 -1.96 1.13 -7.47
C VAL A 151 -1.05 0.22 -8.28
N ILE A 152 -1.60 -0.77 -9.00
CA ILE A 152 -0.83 -1.62 -9.92
C ILE A 152 -0.71 -0.85 -11.23
N PRO A 153 0.48 -0.32 -11.60
CA PRO A 153 0.68 0.27 -12.92
C PRO A 153 0.57 -0.83 -13.99
N ASP A 154 -0.06 -0.51 -15.10
CA ASP A 154 -0.06 -1.33 -16.33
C ASP A 154 1.35 -1.56 -16.84
#